data_04acfce95e38bcd612d41bc8cb4c2361
#
_entry.id   04acfce95e38bcd612d41bc8cb4c2361
#
_cell.length_a   1.000
_cell.length_b   1.000
_cell.length_c   1.000
_cell.angle_alpha   90.00
_cell.angle_beta   90.00
_cell.angle_gamma   90.00
#
_symmetry.space_group_name_H-M   'P 1'
#
loop_
_entity.id
_entity.type
_entity.pdbx_description
1 polymer ?
#
loop_
_entity_poly.entity_id
_entity_poly.type
_entity_poly.pdbx_seq_one_letter_code
_entity_poly.pdbx_strand_id
1 'polypeptide(L)'
;VPAHAGFSLWPADWDLLRDPYRYDLTELDGLDVLSEPSGCIQEAQAQAARLFGVSHSYFLVNGASVGLMAAMLTAVRPGDKVLLPRNVHRSVLSGLILSGAEPVWFLPERLDDWGLWGAVTVSQVEAELARHPSIKALFLTSPTYEGLGSDVAALSRLCRERNVLLVVDEAHGSLWNFTERLPDSACRAACDVVIHSMHKSGGSLTQGALAHLPKGSRIDPDAFQQALNTLQTTSPSYLLMASLDAACHYLASEAGQSRVQALLKQVAVLRESLSAVLHRFQLFDPGDQRFWDPCKLYFINPFEAGEDWGGRLEAEERLAFESVSPYGTLYLANLG
;
A
#
# COMPACT_ATOMS: atom_id res chain seq x y z
N VAL A 1 -2.44 -2.40 -15.38
CA VAL A 1 -2.20 -2.11 -13.95
C VAL A 1 -3.44 -2.49 -13.15
N PRO A 2 -3.33 -3.14 -11.98
CA PRO A 2 -4.49 -3.61 -11.22
C PRO A 2 -5.52 -2.52 -10.92
N ALA A 3 -5.08 -1.31 -10.60
CA ALA A 3 -5.97 -0.23 -10.17
C ALA A 3 -7.05 0.16 -11.18
N HIS A 4 -6.78 0.09 -12.46
CA HIS A 4 -7.70 0.56 -13.50
C HIS A 4 -7.94 -0.46 -14.63
N ALA A 5 -7.23 -1.59 -14.65
CA ALA A 5 -7.38 -2.68 -15.63
C ALA A 5 -7.53 -2.22 -17.10
N GLY A 6 -6.91 -1.12 -17.47
CA GLY A 6 -7.02 -0.50 -18.81
C GLY A 6 -8.22 0.43 -19.01
N PHE A 7 -9.10 0.58 -18.01
CA PHE A 7 -10.22 1.53 -18.08
C PHE A 7 -9.83 2.88 -17.48
N SER A 8 -10.32 3.97 -18.07
CA SER A 8 -10.16 5.30 -17.52
C SER A 8 -11.15 5.50 -16.38
N LEU A 9 -10.64 5.83 -15.19
CA LEU A 9 -11.44 6.28 -14.05
C LEU A 9 -11.63 7.80 -14.06
N TRP A 10 -11.05 8.49 -15.05
CA TRP A 10 -11.07 9.94 -15.14
C TRP A 10 -12.34 10.43 -15.84
N PRO A 11 -12.76 11.66 -15.52
CA PRO A 11 -13.85 12.31 -16.25
C PRO A 11 -13.61 12.28 -17.77
N ALA A 12 -14.67 12.09 -18.55
CA ALA A 12 -14.57 11.93 -20.00
C ALA A 12 -13.97 13.15 -20.74
N ASP A 13 -14.00 14.32 -20.10
CA ASP A 13 -13.42 15.58 -20.55
C ASP A 13 -11.93 15.75 -20.22
N TRP A 14 -11.35 14.83 -19.42
CA TRP A 14 -9.93 14.83 -19.12
C TRP A 14 -9.15 14.10 -20.23
N ASP A 15 -8.60 14.86 -21.13
CA ASP A 15 -7.97 14.36 -22.36
C ASP A 15 -6.48 13.99 -22.24
N LEU A 16 -5.97 13.93 -21.00
CA LEU A 16 -4.55 13.71 -20.65
C LEU A 16 -3.91 12.49 -21.32
N LEU A 17 -4.67 11.44 -21.61
CA LEU A 17 -4.14 10.20 -22.18
C LEU A 17 -4.29 10.10 -23.70
N ARG A 18 -5.05 10.99 -24.35
CA ARG A 18 -5.19 10.98 -25.82
C ARG A 18 -3.96 11.52 -26.51
N ASP A 19 -3.32 12.52 -25.88
CA ASP A 19 -2.06 13.09 -26.36
C ASP A 19 -1.11 13.34 -25.20
N PRO A 20 -0.42 12.29 -24.71
CA PRO A 20 0.46 12.40 -23.55
C PRO A 20 1.60 13.38 -23.77
N TYR A 21 2.09 13.54 -25.02
CA TYR A 21 3.17 14.49 -25.31
C TYR A 21 2.77 15.94 -25.06
N ARG A 22 1.50 16.28 -25.22
CA ARG A 22 0.99 17.62 -24.95
C ARG A 22 1.01 17.97 -23.46
N TYR A 23 0.96 16.98 -22.60
CA TYR A 23 0.87 17.11 -21.14
C TYR A 23 2.13 16.61 -20.42
N ASP A 24 3.16 16.20 -21.17
CA ASP A 24 4.47 15.88 -20.63
C ASP A 24 5.25 17.17 -20.38
N LEU A 25 4.89 17.79 -19.25
CA LEU A 25 5.39 19.10 -18.83
C LEU A 25 6.57 18.93 -17.85
N THR A 26 7.28 20.01 -17.64
CA THR A 26 8.34 20.13 -16.65
C THR A 26 8.09 21.34 -15.75
N GLU A 27 9.02 21.65 -14.88
CA GLU A 27 9.01 22.76 -13.93
C GLU A 27 9.11 24.11 -14.66
N LEU A 28 7.99 24.61 -15.17
CA LEU A 28 7.83 25.88 -15.88
C LEU A 28 7.20 26.94 -14.97
N ASP A 29 7.32 28.21 -15.34
CA ASP A 29 6.61 29.29 -14.69
C ASP A 29 5.09 29.03 -14.69
N GLY A 30 4.47 29.09 -13.50
CA GLY A 30 3.06 28.77 -13.29
C GLY A 30 2.76 27.28 -13.00
N LEU A 31 3.77 26.40 -13.12
CA LEU A 31 3.78 25.06 -12.57
C LEU A 31 4.65 25.04 -11.31
N ASP A 32 4.39 24.05 -10.46
CA ASP A 32 5.06 23.93 -9.17
C ASP A 32 6.26 22.98 -9.26
N VAL A 33 7.09 22.89 -8.22
CA VAL A 33 8.28 22.04 -8.12
C VAL A 33 8.05 20.98 -7.04
N LEU A 34 8.14 19.69 -7.40
CA LEU A 34 7.85 18.59 -6.45
C LEU A 34 8.81 18.56 -5.26
N SER A 35 10.07 19.00 -5.45
CA SER A 35 11.08 19.02 -4.38
C SER A 35 10.86 20.15 -3.36
N GLU A 36 10.14 21.22 -3.74
CA GLU A 36 9.81 22.37 -2.89
C GLU A 36 8.42 22.91 -3.27
N PRO A 37 7.35 22.16 -3.02
CA PRO A 37 6.02 22.52 -3.49
C PRO A 37 5.51 23.80 -2.81
N SER A 38 5.03 24.76 -3.61
CA SER A 38 4.52 26.05 -3.13
C SER A 38 3.28 26.53 -3.90
N GLY A 39 2.83 25.76 -4.90
CA GLY A 39 1.70 26.06 -5.78
C GLY A 39 0.75 24.88 -5.95
N CYS A 40 0.48 24.49 -7.20
CA CYS A 40 -0.54 23.47 -7.52
C CYS A 40 -0.21 22.07 -6.96
N ILE A 41 1.07 21.69 -6.89
CA ILE A 41 1.49 20.43 -6.28
C ILE A 41 1.24 20.47 -4.77
N GLN A 42 1.58 21.59 -4.11
CA GLN A 42 1.29 21.77 -2.69
C GLN A 42 -0.21 21.69 -2.40
N GLU A 43 -1.04 22.34 -3.22
CA GLU A 43 -2.50 22.30 -3.09
C GLU A 43 -3.05 20.90 -3.26
N ALA A 44 -2.60 20.16 -4.27
CA ALA A 44 -2.99 18.77 -4.52
C ALA A 44 -2.57 17.83 -3.38
N GLN A 45 -1.35 17.97 -2.87
CA GLN A 45 -0.87 17.22 -1.69
C GLN A 45 -1.68 17.56 -0.42
N ALA A 46 -2.01 18.83 -0.22
CA ALA A 46 -2.86 19.25 0.90
C ALA A 46 -4.29 18.69 0.77
N GLN A 47 -4.82 18.57 -0.45
CA GLN A 47 -6.11 17.94 -0.68
C GLN A 47 -6.06 16.43 -0.42
N ALA A 48 -5.01 15.75 -0.87
CA ALA A 48 -4.79 14.35 -0.53
C ALA A 48 -4.70 14.16 0.99
N ALA A 49 -4.00 15.05 1.71
CA ALA A 49 -3.92 15.00 3.17
C ALA A 49 -5.30 15.14 3.83
N ARG A 50 -6.16 16.03 3.34
CA ARG A 50 -7.53 16.16 3.83
C ARG A 50 -8.35 14.89 3.57
N LEU A 51 -8.24 14.34 2.36
CA LEU A 51 -8.96 13.13 1.95
C LEU A 51 -8.61 11.92 2.80
N PHE A 52 -7.33 11.72 3.07
CA PHE A 52 -6.84 10.63 3.93
C PHE A 52 -6.93 10.93 5.43
N GLY A 53 -7.28 12.15 5.81
CA GLY A 53 -7.44 12.58 7.21
C GLY A 53 -6.13 12.69 7.99
N VAL A 54 -5.01 12.90 7.28
CA VAL A 54 -3.63 12.98 7.80
C VAL A 54 -3.12 14.41 7.93
N SER A 55 -1.95 14.61 8.55
CA SER A 55 -1.33 15.93 8.66
C SER A 55 -0.66 16.36 7.35
N HIS A 56 0.06 15.44 6.68
CA HIS A 56 0.77 15.70 5.42
C HIS A 56 0.62 14.51 4.48
N SER A 57 0.55 14.79 3.19
CA SER A 57 0.65 13.81 2.11
C SER A 57 1.68 14.28 1.10
N TYR A 58 2.44 13.34 0.56
CA TYR A 58 3.50 13.60 -0.42
C TYR A 58 3.26 12.75 -1.65
N PHE A 59 3.38 13.34 -2.82
CA PHE A 59 3.32 12.60 -4.10
C PHE A 59 4.65 11.88 -4.34
N LEU A 60 4.55 10.61 -4.68
CA LEU A 60 5.69 9.75 -5.00
C LEU A 60 5.60 9.33 -6.47
N VAL A 61 6.55 9.79 -7.28
CA VAL A 61 6.65 9.47 -8.71
C VAL A 61 7.62 8.32 -9.00
N ASN A 62 8.31 7.83 -7.99
CA ASN A 62 9.20 6.66 -8.05
C ASN A 62 8.66 5.46 -7.26
N GLY A 63 7.33 5.39 -7.08
CA GLY A 63 6.62 4.32 -6.40
C GLY A 63 6.67 4.39 -4.88
N ALA A 64 5.91 3.51 -4.22
CA ALA A 64 5.92 3.36 -2.77
C ALA A 64 7.32 3.02 -2.22
N SER A 65 8.18 2.44 -3.05
CA SER A 65 9.55 2.07 -2.70
C SER A 65 10.35 3.27 -2.19
N VAL A 66 10.24 4.42 -2.85
CA VAL A 66 10.96 5.63 -2.41
C VAL A 66 10.43 6.14 -1.08
N GLY A 67 9.12 6.06 -0.85
CA GLY A 67 8.51 6.45 0.43
C GLY A 67 8.99 5.60 1.60
N LEU A 68 9.12 4.27 1.40
CA LEU A 68 9.65 3.36 2.43
C LEU A 68 11.14 3.61 2.71
N MET A 69 11.94 3.90 1.68
CA MET A 69 13.35 4.28 1.86
C MET A 69 13.49 5.62 2.58
N ALA A 70 12.69 6.63 2.22
CA ALA A 70 12.68 7.93 2.89
C ALA A 70 12.24 7.81 4.36
N ALA A 71 11.21 6.99 4.64
CA ALA A 71 10.79 6.70 5.99
C ALA A 71 11.91 6.06 6.82
N MET A 72 12.71 5.15 6.22
CA MET A 72 13.85 4.55 6.90
C MET A 72 14.93 5.59 7.22
N LEU A 73 15.29 6.44 6.25
CA LEU A 73 16.32 7.47 6.44
C LEU A 73 15.93 8.52 7.49
N THR A 74 14.63 8.76 7.67
CA THR A 74 14.15 9.72 8.67
C THR A 74 13.92 9.10 10.05
N ALA A 75 13.55 7.80 10.09
CA ALA A 75 13.23 7.11 11.32
C ALA A 75 14.46 6.70 12.14
N VAL A 76 15.60 6.44 11.49
CA VAL A 76 16.78 5.82 12.14
C VAL A 76 18.10 6.42 11.68
N ARG A 77 19.14 6.13 12.44
CA ARG A 77 20.55 6.48 12.17
C ARG A 77 21.38 5.21 11.97
N PRO A 78 22.58 5.29 11.39
CA PRO A 78 23.48 4.14 11.29
C PRO A 78 23.70 3.46 12.65
N GLY A 79 23.53 2.14 12.69
CA GLY A 79 23.62 1.32 13.90
C GLY A 79 22.36 1.24 14.77
N ASP A 80 21.33 2.04 14.49
CA ASP A 80 20.02 1.88 15.15
C ASP A 80 19.35 0.56 14.76
N LYS A 81 18.65 -0.08 15.71
CA LYS A 81 17.95 -1.34 15.47
C LYS A 81 16.53 -1.10 14.95
N VAL A 82 16.18 -1.85 13.91
CA VAL A 82 14.85 -1.82 13.26
C VAL A 82 14.21 -3.20 13.34
N LEU A 83 13.00 -3.27 13.88
CA LEU A 83 12.22 -4.50 13.92
C LEU A 83 11.52 -4.73 12.57
N LEU A 84 11.72 -5.92 12.00
CA LEU A 84 11.24 -6.25 10.65
C LEU A 84 10.64 -7.65 10.60
N PRO A 85 9.35 -7.80 10.20
CA PRO A 85 8.84 -9.12 9.83
C PRO A 85 9.46 -9.56 8.50
N ARG A 86 9.64 -10.88 8.33
CA ARG A 86 10.30 -11.43 7.12
C ARG A 86 9.54 -11.23 5.82
N ASN A 87 8.28 -10.82 5.87
CA ASN A 87 7.43 -10.54 4.71
C ASN A 87 7.44 -9.06 4.28
N VAL A 88 8.40 -8.26 4.72
CA VAL A 88 8.55 -6.87 4.23
C VAL A 88 8.91 -6.80 2.76
N HIS A 89 8.48 -5.73 2.11
CA HIS A 89 8.84 -5.47 0.72
C HIS A 89 10.36 -5.20 0.58
N ARG A 90 10.94 -5.58 -0.58
CA ARG A 90 12.39 -5.42 -0.86
C ARG A 90 12.90 -3.99 -0.71
N SER A 91 12.06 -2.97 -0.85
CA SER A 91 12.45 -1.57 -0.65
C SER A 91 12.82 -1.24 0.79
N VAL A 92 12.28 -1.98 1.77
CA VAL A 92 12.72 -1.88 3.17
C VAL A 92 14.16 -2.34 3.32
N LEU A 93 14.57 -3.40 2.59
CA LEU A 93 15.98 -3.82 2.54
C LEU A 93 16.88 -2.76 1.92
N SER A 94 16.41 -2.10 0.85
CA SER A 94 17.12 -0.97 0.25
C SER A 94 17.29 0.18 1.26
N GLY A 95 16.23 0.48 2.01
CA GLY A 95 16.26 1.47 3.09
C GLY A 95 17.28 1.12 4.19
N LEU A 96 17.37 -0.16 4.60
CA LEU A 96 18.37 -0.62 5.55
C LEU A 96 19.80 -0.39 5.04
N ILE A 97 20.06 -0.73 3.78
CA ILE A 97 21.38 -0.54 3.17
C ILE A 97 21.76 0.95 3.15
N LEU A 98 20.80 1.81 2.77
CA LEU A 98 21.05 3.25 2.69
C LEU A 98 21.21 3.91 4.07
N SER A 99 20.45 3.47 5.07
CA SER A 99 20.49 4.05 6.41
C SER A 99 21.63 3.53 7.28
N GLY A 100 22.17 2.35 6.96
CA GLY A 100 23.14 1.65 7.83
C GLY A 100 22.51 1.14 9.13
N ALA A 101 21.19 1.02 9.21
CA ALA A 101 20.51 0.45 10.37
C ALA A 101 20.65 -1.06 10.47
N GLU A 102 20.52 -1.59 11.68
CA GLU A 102 20.66 -3.02 11.98
C GLU A 102 19.28 -3.69 12.08
N PRO A 103 18.98 -4.72 11.25
CA PRO A 103 17.69 -5.38 11.30
C PRO A 103 17.60 -6.37 12.46
N VAL A 104 16.47 -6.34 13.15
CA VAL A 104 16.02 -7.40 14.06
C VAL A 104 14.85 -8.11 13.38
N TRP A 105 15.09 -9.34 12.91
CA TRP A 105 14.13 -10.12 12.14
C TRP A 105 13.25 -10.98 13.04
N PHE A 106 11.96 -11.04 12.71
CA PHE A 106 11.04 -12.04 13.26
C PHE A 106 10.14 -12.62 12.16
N LEU A 107 9.54 -13.78 12.46
CA LEU A 107 8.59 -14.42 11.55
C LEU A 107 7.16 -14.12 12.01
N PRO A 108 6.28 -13.61 11.12
CA PRO A 108 4.84 -13.65 11.37
C PRO A 108 4.35 -15.09 11.58
N GLU A 109 3.18 -15.26 12.13
CA GLU A 109 2.53 -16.57 12.22
C GLU A 109 2.34 -17.16 10.83
N ARG A 110 2.56 -18.47 10.70
CA ARG A 110 2.35 -19.16 9.44
C ARG A 110 0.96 -19.81 9.43
N LEU A 111 0.26 -19.60 8.34
CA LEU A 111 -0.99 -20.28 8.02
C LEU A 111 -0.65 -21.48 7.14
N ASP A 112 -0.24 -22.60 7.75
CA ASP A 112 0.36 -23.74 7.06
C ASP A 112 -0.58 -24.38 6.03
N ASP A 113 -1.88 -24.49 6.33
CA ASP A 113 -2.90 -25.01 5.43
C ASP A 113 -3.02 -24.22 4.11
N TRP A 114 -2.60 -22.95 4.15
CA TRP A 114 -2.66 -22.04 3.01
C TRP A 114 -1.31 -21.69 2.42
N GLY A 115 -0.22 -22.09 3.08
CA GLY A 115 1.14 -21.70 2.72
C GLY A 115 1.42 -20.20 2.84
N LEU A 116 0.63 -19.48 3.64
CA LEU A 116 0.70 -18.02 3.79
C LEU A 116 1.37 -17.59 5.09
N TRP A 117 1.87 -16.37 5.09
CA TRP A 117 2.22 -15.65 6.31
C TRP A 117 1.00 -14.87 6.82
N GLY A 118 0.67 -15.02 8.07
CA GLY A 118 -0.39 -14.29 8.74
C GLY A 118 -0.04 -12.81 8.98
N ALA A 119 -1.01 -12.07 9.52
CA ALA A 119 -0.78 -10.73 9.99
C ALA A 119 0.15 -10.72 11.21
N VAL A 120 0.88 -9.64 11.40
CA VAL A 120 1.68 -9.40 12.60
C VAL A 120 0.78 -9.07 13.78
N THR A 121 0.92 -9.78 14.88
CA THR A 121 0.13 -9.58 16.10
C THR A 121 0.81 -8.65 17.09
N VAL A 122 0.02 -8.03 17.96
CA VAL A 122 0.53 -7.15 19.04
C VAL A 122 1.45 -7.93 19.99
N SER A 123 1.08 -9.17 20.34
CA SER A 123 1.87 -10.03 21.23
C SER A 123 3.24 -10.41 20.65
N GLN A 124 3.33 -10.64 19.33
CA GLN A 124 4.61 -10.88 18.66
C GLN A 124 5.53 -9.66 18.79
N VAL A 125 5.01 -8.47 18.46
CA VAL A 125 5.78 -7.23 18.54
C VAL A 125 6.20 -6.93 19.98
N GLU A 126 5.29 -7.09 20.95
CA GLU A 126 5.60 -6.88 22.36
C GLU A 126 6.72 -7.80 22.86
N ALA A 127 6.69 -9.08 22.47
CA ALA A 127 7.73 -10.05 22.81
C ALA A 127 9.10 -9.65 22.21
N GLU A 128 9.13 -9.19 20.95
CA GLU A 128 10.38 -8.75 20.32
C GLU A 128 10.92 -7.45 20.92
N LEU A 129 10.04 -6.48 21.24
CA LEU A 129 10.46 -5.25 21.91
C LEU A 129 10.97 -5.50 23.34
N ALA A 130 10.44 -6.53 24.03
CA ALA A 130 10.96 -6.95 25.34
C ALA A 130 12.35 -7.59 25.25
N ARG A 131 12.61 -8.37 24.19
CA ARG A 131 13.94 -8.99 23.94
C ARG A 131 14.96 -7.96 23.46
N HIS A 132 14.52 -6.94 22.73
CA HIS A 132 15.36 -5.96 22.07
C HIS A 132 14.93 -4.52 22.42
N PRO A 133 15.16 -4.03 23.63
CA PRO A 133 14.66 -2.73 24.11
C PRO A 133 15.30 -1.52 23.39
N SER A 134 16.36 -1.73 22.60
CA SER A 134 17.04 -0.70 21.83
C SER A 134 16.45 -0.46 20.43
N ILE A 135 15.39 -1.18 20.05
CA ILE A 135 14.69 -0.97 18.76
C ILE A 135 14.16 0.46 18.69
N LYS A 136 14.38 1.12 17.54
CA LYS A 136 13.96 2.51 17.27
C LYS A 136 12.74 2.59 16.38
N ALA A 137 12.57 1.64 15.46
CA ALA A 137 11.45 1.63 14.53
C ALA A 137 10.97 0.19 14.25
N LEU A 138 9.67 0.08 13.97
CA LEU A 138 9.02 -1.09 13.38
C LEU A 138 8.55 -0.72 11.97
N PHE A 139 8.92 -1.50 10.97
CA PHE A 139 8.36 -1.42 9.62
C PHE A 139 7.42 -2.60 9.43
N LEU A 140 6.17 -2.31 9.17
CA LEU A 140 5.06 -3.28 9.09
C LEU A 140 4.46 -3.26 7.70
N THR A 141 4.29 -4.44 7.08
CA THR A 141 3.45 -4.58 5.87
C THR A 141 2.03 -4.97 6.30
N SER A 142 1.06 -4.09 6.07
CA SER A 142 -0.35 -4.30 6.40
C SER A 142 -1.23 -3.52 5.42
N PRO A 143 -2.02 -4.21 4.57
CA PRO A 143 -2.17 -5.67 4.52
C PRO A 143 -0.96 -6.41 3.91
N THR A 144 -0.93 -7.74 4.12
CA THR A 144 -0.11 -8.64 3.29
C THR A 144 -0.63 -8.63 1.85
N TYR A 145 0.08 -9.29 0.93
CA TYR A 145 -0.38 -9.44 -0.46
C TYR A 145 -1.76 -10.10 -0.54
N GLU A 146 -2.03 -11.07 0.33
CA GLU A 146 -3.29 -11.83 0.39
C GLU A 146 -4.40 -11.11 1.17
N GLY A 147 -4.11 -9.91 1.64
CA GLY A 147 -5.09 -9.02 2.25
C GLY A 147 -5.23 -9.11 3.77
N LEU A 148 -4.34 -9.85 4.44
CA LEU A 148 -4.37 -9.94 5.91
C LEU A 148 -3.74 -8.69 6.53
N GLY A 149 -4.54 -7.94 7.28
CA GLY A 149 -4.12 -6.74 8.00
C GLY A 149 -3.82 -7.02 9.47
N SER A 150 -2.98 -6.18 10.06
CA SER A 150 -2.67 -6.16 11.49
C SER A 150 -3.54 -5.14 12.22
N ASP A 151 -3.72 -5.28 13.53
CA ASP A 151 -4.32 -4.22 14.35
C ASP A 151 -3.33 -3.06 14.51
N VAL A 152 -3.26 -2.22 13.48
CA VAL A 152 -2.32 -1.08 13.43
C VAL A 152 -2.58 -0.09 14.56
N ALA A 153 -3.84 0.07 15.00
CA ALA A 153 -4.17 0.96 16.10
C ALA A 153 -3.59 0.47 17.43
N ALA A 154 -3.69 -0.83 17.71
CA ALA A 154 -3.09 -1.41 18.92
C ALA A 154 -1.56 -1.44 18.84
N LEU A 155 -0.98 -1.78 17.67
CA LEU A 155 0.46 -1.72 17.44
C LEU A 155 1.01 -0.30 17.61
N SER A 156 0.28 0.71 17.12
CA SER A 156 0.66 2.11 17.29
C SER A 156 0.71 2.53 18.77
N ARG A 157 -0.27 2.10 19.58
CA ARG A 157 -0.25 2.36 21.05
C ARG A 157 0.98 1.72 21.70
N LEU A 158 1.22 0.43 21.43
CA LEU A 158 2.39 -0.29 21.94
C LEU A 158 3.71 0.39 21.53
N CYS A 159 3.86 0.74 20.26
CA CYS A 159 5.06 1.41 19.75
C CYS A 159 5.29 2.78 20.42
N ARG A 160 4.22 3.55 20.66
CA ARG A 160 4.31 4.81 21.39
C ARG A 160 4.74 4.64 22.84
N GLU A 161 4.17 3.69 23.55
CA GLU A 161 4.52 3.36 24.93
C GLU A 161 5.99 2.94 25.09
N ARG A 162 6.55 2.31 24.03
CA ARG A 162 7.94 1.86 23.99
C ARG A 162 8.88 2.85 23.31
N ASN A 163 8.39 4.03 22.90
CA ASN A 163 9.13 5.04 22.13
C ASN A 163 9.77 4.48 20.84
N VAL A 164 9.04 3.61 20.14
CA VAL A 164 9.39 3.01 18.84
C VAL A 164 8.57 3.70 17.76
N LEU A 165 9.18 4.11 16.65
CA LEU A 165 8.47 4.65 15.48
C LEU A 165 7.77 3.52 14.72
N LEU A 166 6.57 3.76 14.22
CA LEU A 166 5.80 2.80 13.42
C LEU A 166 5.62 3.30 12.00
N VAL A 167 6.22 2.60 11.04
CA VAL A 167 6.06 2.81 9.59
C VAL A 167 5.21 1.68 9.04
N VAL A 168 4.12 2.02 8.34
CA VAL A 168 3.19 1.05 7.75
C VAL A 168 3.26 1.10 6.23
N ASP A 169 3.71 0.00 5.63
CA ASP A 169 3.56 -0.27 4.21
C ASP A 169 2.12 -0.76 3.95
N GLU A 170 1.23 0.18 3.65
CA GLU A 170 -0.17 -0.08 3.27
C GLU A 170 -0.34 -0.03 1.74
N ALA A 171 0.68 -0.44 0.98
CA ALA A 171 0.69 -0.36 -0.48
C ALA A 171 -0.50 -1.07 -1.13
N HIS A 172 -1.05 -2.11 -0.51
CA HIS A 172 -2.21 -2.87 -1.00
C HIS A 172 -3.54 -2.45 -0.36
N GLY A 173 -3.54 -1.44 0.54
CA GLY A 173 -4.71 -0.97 1.29
C GLY A 173 -5.21 0.42 0.93
N SER A 174 -4.85 0.99 -0.23
CA SER A 174 -5.22 2.38 -0.57
C SER A 174 -6.72 2.65 -0.62
N LEU A 175 -7.59 1.63 -0.75
CA LEU A 175 -9.04 1.77 -0.66
C LEU A 175 -9.59 1.71 0.76
N TRP A 176 -8.80 1.29 1.75
CA TRP A 176 -9.29 1.09 3.12
C TRP A 176 -9.77 2.39 3.80
N ASN A 177 -9.28 3.53 3.32
CA ASN A 177 -9.72 4.82 3.83
C ASN A 177 -11.12 5.25 3.38
N PHE A 178 -11.69 4.59 2.35
CA PHE A 178 -12.88 5.08 1.63
C PHE A 178 -14.18 4.34 1.95
N THR A 179 -14.16 3.32 2.81
CA THR A 179 -15.35 2.56 3.18
C THR A 179 -15.17 1.85 4.52
N GLU A 180 -16.25 1.74 5.29
CA GLU A 180 -16.28 0.96 6.54
C GLU A 180 -16.41 -0.56 6.31
N ARG A 181 -16.58 -0.98 5.05
CA ARG A 181 -16.67 -2.40 4.68
C ARG A 181 -15.29 -3.05 4.43
N LEU A 182 -14.24 -2.27 4.45
CA LEU A 182 -12.84 -2.69 4.45
C LEU A 182 -12.23 -2.39 5.83
N PRO A 183 -11.07 -2.96 6.16
CA PRO A 183 -10.37 -2.63 7.39
C PRO A 183 -10.08 -1.13 7.52
N ASP A 184 -9.90 -0.66 8.75
CA ASP A 184 -9.48 0.70 9.01
C ASP A 184 -8.07 0.93 8.45
N SER A 185 -7.91 2.00 7.65
CA SER A 185 -6.59 2.40 7.15
C SER A 185 -5.65 2.83 8.28
N ALA A 186 -4.37 2.52 8.14
CA ALA A 186 -3.31 2.99 9.02
C ALA A 186 -3.25 4.52 9.13
N CYS A 187 -3.78 5.27 8.16
CA CYS A 187 -3.92 6.72 8.23
C CYS A 187 -4.78 7.20 9.40
N ARG A 188 -5.70 6.35 9.90
CA ARG A 188 -6.55 6.64 11.08
C ARG A 188 -5.88 6.28 12.40
N ALA A 189 -4.79 5.52 12.34
CA ALA A 189 -3.99 5.18 13.51
C ALA A 189 -2.93 6.26 13.78
N ALA A 190 -2.47 6.36 15.04
CA ALA A 190 -1.41 7.28 15.42
C ALA A 190 -0.01 6.71 15.11
N CYS A 191 0.19 6.09 13.94
CA CYS A 191 1.49 5.67 13.44
C CYS A 191 2.29 6.86 12.89
N ASP A 192 3.51 6.64 12.46
CA ASP A 192 4.42 7.73 12.08
C ASP A 192 4.46 7.98 10.58
N VAL A 193 4.47 6.91 9.77
CA VAL A 193 4.41 7.00 8.30
C VAL A 193 3.50 5.91 7.76
N VAL A 194 2.69 6.25 6.74
CA VAL A 194 1.89 5.29 5.96
C VAL A 194 2.21 5.47 4.48
N ILE A 195 2.39 4.37 3.76
CA ILE A 195 2.70 4.41 2.33
C ILE A 195 1.62 3.65 1.54
N HIS A 196 1.02 4.33 0.56
CA HIS A 196 0.04 3.76 -0.36
C HIS A 196 0.59 3.68 -1.79
N SER A 197 0.45 2.52 -2.45
CA SER A 197 0.62 2.40 -3.90
C SER A 197 -0.70 2.67 -4.61
N MET A 198 -0.93 3.91 -5.01
CA MET A 198 -2.19 4.30 -5.65
C MET A 198 -2.44 3.57 -6.98
N HIS A 199 -1.37 3.16 -7.67
CA HIS A 199 -1.46 2.38 -8.90
C HIS A 199 -1.92 0.93 -8.70
N LYS A 200 -1.95 0.39 -7.47
CA LYS A 200 -2.42 -0.98 -7.19
C LYS A 200 -3.95 -1.06 -7.02
N SER A 201 -4.54 -0.12 -6.30
CA SER A 201 -5.99 -0.10 -6.05
C SER A 201 -6.63 1.28 -6.13
N GLY A 202 -5.88 2.37 -6.02
CA GLY A 202 -6.41 3.73 -5.96
C GLY A 202 -6.69 4.40 -7.30
N GLY A 203 -6.27 3.82 -8.44
CA GLY A 203 -6.65 4.31 -9.78
C GLY A 203 -5.60 5.18 -10.50
N SER A 204 -4.42 5.46 -9.92
CA SER A 204 -3.37 6.22 -10.60
C SER A 204 -2.62 5.40 -11.64
N LEU A 205 -1.84 6.07 -12.48
CA LEU A 205 -0.89 5.42 -13.38
C LEU A 205 0.19 4.67 -12.59
N THR A 206 0.85 3.70 -13.24
CA THR A 206 1.97 2.93 -12.67
C THR A 206 3.03 3.84 -12.08
N GLN A 207 3.64 3.45 -10.98
CA GLN A 207 4.56 4.21 -10.12
C GLN A 207 3.88 5.26 -9.22
N GLY A 208 2.66 5.71 -9.51
CA GLY A 208 1.96 6.66 -8.65
C GLY A 208 1.73 6.09 -7.24
N ALA A 209 2.24 6.77 -6.23
CA ALA A 209 2.10 6.40 -4.84
C ALA A 209 1.98 7.65 -3.94
N LEU A 210 1.53 7.45 -2.71
CA LEU A 210 1.44 8.50 -1.69
C LEU A 210 2.17 8.08 -0.43
N ALA A 211 2.87 9.01 0.19
CA ALA A 211 3.33 8.89 1.57
C ALA A 211 2.52 9.85 2.44
N HIS A 212 2.19 9.39 3.63
CA HIS A 212 1.40 10.15 4.58
C HIS A 212 2.11 10.23 5.93
N LEU A 213 2.05 11.40 6.55
CA LEU A 213 2.33 11.58 7.97
C LEU A 213 0.97 11.73 8.69
N PRO A 214 0.48 10.68 9.39
CA PRO A 214 -0.77 10.74 10.14
C PRO A 214 -0.75 11.81 11.23
N LYS A 215 -1.94 12.15 11.74
CA LYS A 215 -2.05 13.08 12.88
C LYS A 215 -1.31 12.51 14.09
N GLY A 216 -0.39 13.31 14.63
CA GLY A 216 0.47 12.91 15.73
C GLY A 216 1.69 12.08 15.31
N SER A 217 2.05 12.03 14.03
CA SER A 217 3.35 11.54 13.58
C SER A 217 4.49 12.23 14.33
N ARG A 218 5.54 11.48 14.64
CA ARG A 218 6.76 11.96 15.31
C ARG A 218 7.90 12.21 14.30
N ILE A 219 7.62 11.97 13.01
CA ILE A 219 8.53 12.32 11.92
C ILE A 219 8.41 13.82 11.62
N ASP A 220 9.54 14.47 11.53
CA ASP A 220 9.63 15.87 11.08
C ASP A 220 9.28 15.95 9.58
N PRO A 221 8.25 16.72 9.19
CA PRO A 221 7.85 16.86 7.80
C PRO A 221 8.95 17.36 6.86
N ASP A 222 9.78 18.30 7.33
CA ASP A 222 10.87 18.88 6.54
C ASP A 222 11.98 17.85 6.32
N ALA A 223 12.34 17.08 7.34
CA ALA A 223 13.31 16.00 7.22
C ALA A 223 12.80 14.90 6.28
N PHE A 224 11.49 14.60 6.30
CA PHE A 224 10.89 13.63 5.40
C PHE A 224 10.91 14.12 3.94
N GLN A 225 10.55 15.39 3.69
CA GLN A 225 10.67 16.01 2.36
C GLN A 225 12.10 15.97 1.84
N GLN A 226 13.11 16.30 2.67
CA GLN A 226 14.52 16.24 2.29
C GLN A 226 14.95 14.79 1.92
N ALA A 227 14.49 13.79 2.66
CA ALA A 227 14.76 12.40 2.32
C ALA A 227 14.11 12.00 0.98
N LEU A 228 12.89 12.46 0.71
CA LEU A 228 12.23 12.29 -0.58
C LEU A 228 13.02 12.95 -1.70
N ASN A 229 13.47 14.19 -1.52
CA ASN A 229 14.26 14.95 -2.50
C ASN A 229 15.59 14.26 -2.84
N THR A 230 16.18 13.54 -1.86
CA THR A 230 17.41 12.77 -2.08
C THR A 230 17.18 11.52 -2.93
N LEU A 231 15.98 10.94 -2.87
CA LEU A 231 15.68 9.62 -3.44
C LEU A 231 14.82 9.67 -4.71
N GLN A 232 14.01 10.71 -4.88
CA GLN A 232 13.19 10.90 -6.07
C GLN A 232 13.99 11.53 -7.21
N THR A 233 13.51 11.30 -8.43
CA THR A 233 14.05 11.98 -9.62
C THR A 233 13.91 13.49 -9.49
N THR A 234 14.87 14.23 -10.02
CA THR A 234 14.80 15.69 -10.15
C THR A 234 13.99 16.15 -11.37
N SER A 235 13.48 15.23 -12.17
CA SER A 235 12.60 15.48 -13.31
C SER A 235 11.30 14.70 -13.14
N PRO A 236 10.42 15.10 -12.19
CA PRO A 236 9.21 14.36 -11.88
C PRO A 236 8.22 14.41 -13.04
N SER A 237 7.58 13.27 -13.35
CA SER A 237 6.55 13.21 -14.38
C SER A 237 5.27 13.90 -13.91
N TYR A 238 4.89 14.99 -14.59
CA TYR A 238 3.63 15.71 -14.34
C TYR A 238 2.40 14.86 -14.67
N LEU A 239 2.49 13.96 -15.66
CA LEU A 239 1.45 12.99 -15.97
C LEU A 239 1.17 12.06 -14.78
N LEU A 240 2.23 11.61 -14.09
CA LEU A 240 2.08 10.80 -12.88
C LEU A 240 1.44 11.58 -11.74
N MET A 241 1.89 12.82 -11.49
CA MET A 241 1.31 13.67 -10.45
C MET A 241 -0.14 14.03 -10.74
N ALA A 242 -0.47 14.39 -11.99
CA ALA A 242 -1.85 14.61 -12.40
C ALA A 242 -2.72 13.35 -12.24
N SER A 243 -2.16 12.15 -12.49
CA SER A 243 -2.89 10.91 -12.27
C SER A 243 -3.16 10.63 -10.79
N LEU A 244 -2.25 11.01 -9.89
CA LEU A 244 -2.44 10.91 -8.44
C LEU A 244 -3.52 11.85 -7.95
N ASP A 245 -3.48 13.10 -8.41
CA ASP A 245 -4.49 14.11 -8.08
C ASP A 245 -5.87 13.69 -8.60
N ALA A 246 -5.97 13.26 -9.86
CA ALA A 246 -7.20 12.74 -10.45
C ALA A 246 -7.77 11.55 -9.66
N ALA A 247 -6.93 10.60 -9.26
CA ALA A 247 -7.34 9.45 -8.46
C ALA A 247 -7.88 9.89 -7.08
N CYS A 248 -7.26 10.85 -6.43
CA CYS A 248 -7.73 11.42 -5.17
C CYS A 248 -9.09 12.12 -5.35
N HIS A 249 -9.23 12.95 -6.38
CA HIS A 249 -10.51 13.61 -6.72
C HIS A 249 -11.62 12.60 -7.02
N TYR A 250 -11.33 11.58 -7.83
CA TYR A 250 -12.29 10.54 -8.15
C TYR A 250 -12.76 9.79 -6.90
N LEU A 251 -11.84 9.33 -6.06
CA LEU A 251 -12.18 8.60 -4.83
C LEU A 251 -12.96 9.47 -3.83
N ALA A 252 -12.77 10.78 -3.83
CA ALA A 252 -13.53 11.73 -3.02
C ALA A 252 -14.96 11.99 -3.57
N SER A 253 -15.20 11.75 -4.88
CA SER A 253 -16.46 12.03 -5.54
C SER A 253 -17.54 10.98 -5.21
N GLU A 254 -18.83 11.36 -5.40
CA GLU A 254 -19.95 10.41 -5.27
C GLU A 254 -19.83 9.23 -6.24
N ALA A 255 -19.30 9.46 -7.45
CA ALA A 255 -19.09 8.43 -8.45
C ALA A 255 -18.03 7.42 -7.96
N GLY A 256 -16.90 7.89 -7.42
CA GLY A 256 -15.84 7.03 -6.87
C GLY A 256 -16.32 6.24 -5.66
N GLN A 257 -17.03 6.89 -4.74
CA GLN A 257 -17.62 6.23 -3.58
C GLN A 257 -18.63 5.13 -4.00
N SER A 258 -19.49 5.43 -4.96
CA SER A 258 -20.45 4.46 -5.50
C SER A 258 -19.72 3.29 -6.18
N ARG A 259 -18.60 3.55 -6.89
CA ARG A 259 -17.81 2.52 -7.54
C ARG A 259 -17.14 1.57 -6.53
N VAL A 260 -16.59 2.11 -5.44
CA VAL A 260 -16.05 1.30 -4.34
C VAL A 260 -17.11 0.39 -3.74
N GLN A 261 -18.32 0.91 -3.49
CA GLN A 261 -19.42 0.09 -2.97
C GLN A 261 -19.86 -0.99 -3.96
N ALA A 262 -19.93 -0.65 -5.26
CA ALA A 262 -20.26 -1.61 -6.32
C ALA A 262 -19.21 -2.73 -6.42
N LEU A 263 -17.92 -2.40 -6.36
CA LEU A 263 -16.83 -3.37 -6.31
C LEU A 263 -17.03 -4.36 -5.18
N LEU A 264 -17.22 -3.88 -3.96
CA LEU A 264 -17.37 -4.75 -2.78
C LEU A 264 -18.62 -5.65 -2.86
N LYS A 265 -19.70 -5.14 -3.45
CA LYS A 265 -20.89 -5.95 -3.70
C LYS A 265 -20.62 -7.06 -4.74
N GLN A 266 -19.93 -6.71 -5.83
CA GLN A 266 -19.55 -7.68 -6.87
C GLN A 266 -18.60 -8.74 -6.33
N VAL A 267 -17.61 -8.34 -5.52
CA VAL A 267 -16.68 -9.28 -4.86
C VAL A 267 -17.42 -10.24 -3.95
N ALA A 268 -18.38 -9.79 -3.16
CA ALA A 268 -19.16 -10.66 -2.29
C ALA A 268 -19.94 -11.71 -3.09
N VAL A 269 -20.63 -11.30 -4.18
CA VAL A 269 -21.35 -12.23 -5.08
C VAL A 269 -20.39 -13.18 -5.76
N LEU A 270 -19.22 -12.71 -6.20
CA LEU A 270 -18.21 -13.56 -6.85
C LEU A 270 -17.69 -14.63 -5.87
N ARG A 271 -17.35 -14.24 -4.64
CA ARG A 271 -16.88 -15.18 -3.61
C ARG A 271 -17.91 -16.27 -3.30
N GLU A 272 -19.18 -15.87 -3.13
CA GLU A 272 -20.29 -16.82 -2.90
C GLU A 272 -20.44 -17.79 -4.09
N SER A 273 -20.43 -17.28 -5.32
CA SER A 273 -20.53 -18.08 -6.54
C SER A 273 -19.36 -19.04 -6.70
N LEU A 274 -18.12 -18.58 -6.43
CA LEU A 274 -16.93 -19.41 -6.48
C LEU A 274 -16.97 -20.51 -5.43
N SER A 275 -17.36 -20.21 -4.20
CA SER A 275 -17.48 -21.20 -3.12
C SER A 275 -18.48 -22.31 -3.45
N ALA A 276 -19.51 -22.02 -4.25
CA ALA A 276 -20.51 -23.00 -4.67
C ALA A 276 -20.02 -23.95 -5.77
N VAL A 277 -19.07 -23.53 -6.62
CA VAL A 277 -18.63 -24.29 -7.80
C VAL A 277 -17.21 -24.87 -7.67
N LEU A 278 -16.43 -24.39 -6.74
CA LEU A 278 -15.06 -24.86 -6.54
C LEU A 278 -15.05 -26.18 -5.77
N HIS A 279 -14.78 -27.30 -6.48
CA HIS A 279 -14.68 -28.63 -5.88
C HIS A 279 -13.23 -29.09 -5.68
N ARG A 280 -12.28 -28.55 -6.46
CA ARG A 280 -10.85 -28.90 -6.41
C ARG A 280 -9.98 -27.76 -5.87
N PHE A 281 -10.46 -26.54 -5.99
CA PHE A 281 -9.77 -25.35 -5.50
C PHE A 281 -10.39 -24.92 -4.18
N GLN A 282 -9.58 -24.33 -3.34
CA GLN A 282 -10.05 -23.68 -2.12
C GLN A 282 -9.78 -22.19 -2.27
N LEU A 283 -10.80 -21.37 -2.03
CA LEU A 283 -10.68 -19.93 -1.95
C LEU A 283 -10.41 -19.54 -0.51
N PHE A 284 -9.33 -18.81 -0.29
CA PHE A 284 -8.98 -18.36 1.05
C PHE A 284 -10.09 -17.47 1.64
N ASP A 285 -10.54 -17.89 2.79
CA ASP A 285 -11.48 -17.17 3.63
C ASP A 285 -11.03 -17.29 5.09
N PRO A 286 -10.53 -16.22 5.70
CA PRO A 286 -10.07 -16.24 7.10
C PRO A 286 -11.25 -16.24 8.09
N GLY A 287 -12.50 -16.30 7.60
CA GLY A 287 -13.70 -16.15 8.44
C GLY A 287 -13.92 -14.71 8.90
N ASP A 288 -14.46 -14.56 10.09
CA ASP A 288 -14.87 -13.26 10.63
C ASP A 288 -13.66 -12.42 11.13
N GLN A 289 -12.68 -12.20 10.23
CA GLN A 289 -11.51 -11.39 10.54
C GLN A 289 -11.72 -9.92 10.17
N ARG A 290 -11.76 -9.08 11.19
CA ARG A 290 -11.92 -7.61 11.09
C ARG A 290 -10.87 -6.93 10.20
N PHE A 291 -9.67 -7.50 10.08
CA PHE A 291 -8.54 -6.91 9.38
C PHE A 291 -8.21 -7.63 8.08
N TRP A 292 -9.22 -7.99 7.29
CA TRP A 292 -9.01 -8.67 6.04
C TRP A 292 -9.69 -7.97 4.86
N ASP A 293 -8.98 -7.93 3.70
CA ASP A 293 -9.44 -7.34 2.46
C ASP A 293 -10.08 -8.41 1.55
N PRO A 294 -11.41 -8.44 1.40
CA PRO A 294 -12.10 -9.44 0.58
C PRO A 294 -11.83 -9.30 -0.93
N CYS A 295 -11.27 -8.18 -1.39
CA CYS A 295 -10.85 -7.98 -2.79
C CYS A 295 -9.63 -8.81 -3.18
N LYS A 296 -8.97 -9.46 -2.23
CA LYS A 296 -7.87 -10.39 -2.43
C LYS A 296 -8.42 -11.80 -2.56
N LEU A 297 -8.40 -12.34 -3.77
CA LEU A 297 -8.89 -13.68 -4.06
C LEU A 297 -7.69 -14.63 -4.18
N TYR A 298 -7.33 -15.27 -3.07
CA TYR A 298 -6.24 -16.24 -3.04
C TYR A 298 -6.80 -17.66 -3.11
N PHE A 299 -6.29 -18.43 -4.08
CA PHE A 299 -6.72 -19.80 -4.35
C PHE A 299 -5.59 -20.77 -4.13
N ILE A 300 -5.90 -21.94 -3.58
CA ILE A 300 -5.00 -23.08 -3.55
C ILE A 300 -5.65 -24.29 -4.25
N ASN A 301 -4.81 -25.13 -4.82
CA ASN A 301 -5.17 -26.45 -5.27
C ASN A 301 -4.40 -27.47 -4.41
N PRO A 302 -5.06 -28.22 -3.51
CA PRO A 302 -4.38 -29.17 -2.65
C PRO A 302 -3.67 -30.32 -3.40
N PHE A 303 -3.96 -30.49 -4.68
CA PHE A 303 -3.46 -31.60 -5.50
C PHE A 303 -2.38 -31.20 -6.49
N GLU A 304 -2.10 -29.92 -6.63
CA GLU A 304 -1.19 -29.40 -7.66
C GLU A 304 -0.57 -28.08 -7.21
N ALA A 305 0.71 -27.87 -7.54
CA ALA A 305 1.41 -26.64 -7.21
C ALA A 305 0.76 -25.42 -7.90
N GLY A 306 0.69 -24.31 -7.20
CA GLY A 306 0.08 -23.08 -7.68
C GLY A 306 0.68 -22.57 -8.99
N GLU A 307 2.00 -22.74 -9.17
CA GLU A 307 2.73 -22.38 -10.39
C GLU A 307 2.25 -23.15 -11.62
N ASP A 308 1.94 -24.43 -11.47
CA ASP A 308 1.54 -25.31 -12.60
C ASP A 308 0.13 -24.98 -13.08
N TRP A 309 -0.84 -24.91 -12.18
CA TRP A 309 -2.23 -24.65 -12.59
C TRP A 309 -2.48 -23.16 -12.89
N GLY A 310 -1.80 -22.23 -12.18
CA GLY A 310 -1.87 -20.81 -12.47
C GLY A 310 -1.35 -20.48 -13.86
N GLY A 311 -0.21 -21.06 -14.24
CA GLY A 311 0.34 -20.91 -15.59
C GLY A 311 -0.58 -21.46 -16.69
N ARG A 312 -1.31 -22.56 -16.43
CA ARG A 312 -2.32 -23.07 -17.40
C ARG A 312 -3.51 -22.13 -17.53
N LEU A 313 -4.06 -21.62 -16.42
CA LEU A 313 -5.18 -20.69 -16.47
C LEU A 313 -4.80 -19.38 -17.20
N GLU A 314 -3.58 -18.89 -17.01
CA GLU A 314 -3.09 -17.73 -17.74
C GLU A 314 -3.00 -18.00 -19.24
N ALA A 315 -2.48 -19.16 -19.64
CA ALA A 315 -2.28 -19.53 -21.05
C ALA A 315 -3.60 -19.87 -21.75
N GLU A 316 -4.50 -20.61 -21.10
CA GLU A 316 -5.72 -21.16 -21.70
C GLU A 316 -6.91 -20.21 -21.54
N GLU A 317 -7.06 -19.58 -20.36
CA GLU A 317 -8.22 -18.76 -20.03
C GLU A 317 -7.90 -17.24 -20.03
N ARG A 318 -6.65 -16.87 -20.27
CA ARG A 318 -6.17 -15.46 -20.25
C ARG A 318 -6.45 -14.74 -18.95
N LEU A 319 -6.41 -15.47 -17.84
CA LEU A 319 -6.55 -14.90 -16.49
C LEU A 319 -5.18 -14.43 -16.00
N ALA A 320 -5.02 -13.13 -15.78
CA ALA A 320 -3.80 -12.57 -15.22
C ALA A 320 -3.89 -12.56 -13.68
N PHE A 321 -2.91 -13.19 -13.03
CA PHE A 321 -2.78 -13.20 -11.58
C PHE A 321 -1.81 -12.12 -11.11
N GLU A 322 -2.06 -11.58 -9.93
CA GLU A 322 -1.12 -10.65 -9.26
C GLU A 322 0.15 -11.37 -8.81
N SER A 323 -0.02 -12.58 -8.30
CA SER A 323 1.11 -13.44 -7.95
C SER A 323 0.75 -14.92 -8.08
N VAL A 324 1.76 -15.71 -8.40
CA VAL A 324 1.72 -17.17 -8.44
C VAL A 324 2.82 -17.70 -7.53
N SER A 325 2.52 -18.67 -6.70
CA SER A 325 3.45 -19.30 -5.75
C SER A 325 3.33 -20.81 -5.80
N PRO A 326 4.27 -21.58 -5.22
CA PRO A 326 4.12 -23.04 -5.11
C PRO A 326 2.83 -23.48 -4.39
N TYR A 327 2.27 -22.65 -3.55
CA TYR A 327 1.07 -22.96 -2.76
C TYR A 327 -0.22 -22.54 -3.45
N GLY A 328 -0.23 -21.41 -4.15
CA GLY A 328 -1.46 -20.88 -4.72
C GLY A 328 -1.27 -19.67 -5.62
N THR A 329 -2.38 -19.12 -6.07
CA THR A 329 -2.43 -17.93 -6.92
C THR A 329 -3.30 -16.85 -6.31
N LEU A 330 -2.90 -15.59 -6.49
CA LEU A 330 -3.61 -14.41 -6.02
C LEU A 330 -4.18 -13.62 -7.21
N TYR A 331 -5.46 -13.35 -7.16
CA TYR A 331 -6.17 -12.44 -8.06
C TYR A 331 -6.65 -11.20 -7.30
N LEU A 332 -6.53 -10.01 -7.90
CA LEU A 332 -7.00 -8.76 -7.31
C LEU A 332 -8.28 -8.29 -7.99
N ALA A 333 -9.36 -8.16 -7.24
CA ALA A 333 -10.51 -7.40 -7.68
C ALA A 333 -10.23 -5.90 -7.55
N ASN A 334 -10.57 -5.12 -8.55
CA ASN A 334 -10.21 -3.70 -8.67
C ASN A 334 -11.35 -2.82 -9.18
N LEU A 335 -11.12 -1.52 -9.29
CA LEU A 335 -12.09 -0.51 -9.71
C LEU A 335 -12.37 -0.50 -11.23
N GLY A 336 -11.53 -1.12 -12.03
CA GLY A 336 -11.65 -1.16 -13.49
C GLY A 336 -12.74 -2.06 -14.05
#